data_c83fccf7cb0214b044fac89d6066f01d
#
_entry.id   c83fccf7cb0214b044fac89d6066f01d
#
_cell.length_a   1.000
_cell.length_b   1.000
_cell.length_c   1.000
_cell.angle_alpha   90.00
_cell.angle_beta   90.00
_cell.angle_gamma   90.00
#
_symmetry.space_group_name_H-M   'P 1'
#
loop_
_entity.id
_entity.type
_entity.pdbx_description
1 polymer ?
#
loop_
_entity_poly.entity_id
_entity_poly.type
_entity_poly.pdbx_seq_one_letter_code
_entity_poly.pdbx_strand_id
1 'polypeptide(L)'
;MHHILLKALASGLIMSLFPYAAISAPPKPAQTDSLLTLLPKTPDAADRGRIYVQLADLSGDSLELAAPYWEAALAEAHKAGDTYGCKDALDFLVRKFADRDTRRAEKYIALSDSILPGSRHALFRSSLYAYYLWKQMNDNSIETVTRALEELKGKNYDRLTPEERIEWEFLTGLAIDFSSVTTEAYDNIAKAIPYVERALENLRKYPLEERLHLEKICHDELSDLYMLCKDKRAEEQIGQCIDLHRKWLAMDDRFERPHRDTTGYMMRAYAKMVYLRDLISRDKLNEYYQKCIGLARARGDMAEIYSTSARYYQCTGDYERAVAYIDSTITVYKSKGIKADLAPIYATQSYLYEEMGDYKN
;
A
#
# COMPACT_ATOMS: atom_id res chain seq x y z
N MET A 1 -1.31 26.20 -13.85
CA MET A 1 -2.48 25.29 -13.72
C MET A 1 -2.13 23.84 -14.01
N HIS A 2 -1.41 23.50 -15.08
CA HIS A 2 -0.90 22.13 -15.36
C HIS A 2 -0.16 21.48 -14.17
N HIS A 3 0.58 22.26 -13.35
CA HIS A 3 1.35 21.77 -12.21
C HIS A 3 0.52 21.37 -10.98
N ILE A 4 -0.64 21.98 -10.75
CA ILE A 4 -1.55 21.60 -9.66
C ILE A 4 -2.17 20.22 -9.96
N LEU A 5 -2.39 19.95 -11.24
CA LEU A 5 -2.92 18.68 -11.71
C LEU A 5 -1.93 17.52 -11.59
N LEU A 6 -0.66 17.76 -11.89
CA LEU A 6 0.40 16.78 -11.64
C LEU A 6 0.52 16.47 -10.14
N LYS A 7 0.36 17.46 -9.25
CA LYS A 7 0.30 17.24 -7.79
C LYS A 7 -0.94 16.42 -7.38
N ALA A 8 -2.10 16.73 -7.92
CA ALA A 8 -3.32 15.96 -7.66
C ALA A 8 -3.25 14.55 -8.27
N LEU A 9 -2.61 14.41 -9.42
CA LEU A 9 -2.34 13.12 -10.06
C LEU A 9 -1.26 12.33 -9.32
N ALA A 10 -0.16 12.95 -8.90
CA ALA A 10 0.88 12.29 -8.12
C ALA A 10 0.36 11.88 -6.74
N SER A 11 -0.32 12.75 -6.01
CA SER A 11 -0.94 12.41 -4.73
C SER A 11 -2.09 11.41 -4.87
N GLY A 12 -2.86 11.46 -5.95
CA GLY A 12 -3.91 10.49 -6.24
C GLY A 12 -3.39 9.14 -6.75
N LEU A 13 -2.24 9.12 -7.45
CA LEU A 13 -1.55 7.92 -7.91
C LEU A 13 -0.94 7.12 -6.75
N ILE A 14 -0.32 7.82 -5.81
CA ILE A 14 0.32 7.21 -4.64
C ILE A 14 -0.72 6.61 -3.66
N MET A 15 -1.95 7.17 -3.62
CA MET A 15 -3.02 6.66 -2.74
C MET A 15 -3.66 5.34 -3.20
N SER A 16 -3.41 4.86 -4.42
CA SER A 16 -4.20 3.77 -5.01
C SER A 16 -3.81 2.35 -4.61
N LEU A 17 -2.64 2.12 -4.00
CA LEU A 17 -2.17 0.76 -3.68
C LEU A 17 -2.25 0.36 -2.21
N PHE A 18 -2.63 1.29 -1.33
CA PHE A 18 -2.77 0.95 0.09
C PHE A 18 -4.22 0.71 0.49
N PRO A 19 -4.47 -0.20 1.41
CA PRO A 19 -5.80 -0.63 1.72
C PRO A 19 -6.63 0.53 2.28
N TYR A 20 -7.46 1.13 1.43
CA TYR A 20 -8.75 1.58 1.95
C TYR A 20 -9.37 0.36 2.59
N ALA A 21 -9.53 0.40 3.88
CA ALA A 21 -10.21 -0.63 4.59
C ALA A 21 -11.59 -0.79 3.92
N ALA A 22 -11.81 -1.90 3.25
CA ALA A 22 -13.16 -2.27 2.91
C ALA A 22 -13.92 -2.25 4.23
N ILE A 23 -14.95 -1.41 4.34
CA ILE A 23 -15.81 -1.42 5.52
C ILE A 23 -16.47 -2.80 5.49
N SER A 24 -15.87 -3.73 6.23
CA SER A 24 -16.47 -5.03 6.47
C SER A 24 -17.81 -4.80 7.18
N ALA A 25 -18.79 -5.60 6.85
CA ALA A 25 -20.04 -5.61 7.60
C ALA A 25 -19.74 -5.71 9.10
N PRO A 26 -20.53 -5.08 9.98
CA PRO A 26 -20.28 -5.13 11.40
C PRO A 26 -20.15 -6.59 11.85
N PRO A 27 -19.20 -6.91 12.75
CA PRO A 27 -18.92 -8.29 13.14
C PRO A 27 -20.21 -8.97 13.60
N LYS A 28 -20.40 -10.23 13.21
CA LYS A 28 -21.52 -11.01 13.71
C LYS A 28 -21.21 -11.38 15.17
N PRO A 29 -21.92 -10.82 16.16
CA PRO A 29 -21.61 -11.02 17.59
C PRO A 29 -21.44 -12.50 17.98
N ALA A 30 -22.29 -13.38 17.44
CA ALA A 30 -22.24 -14.82 17.68
C ALA A 30 -20.93 -15.48 17.22
N GLN A 31 -20.24 -14.95 16.20
CA GLN A 31 -18.98 -15.50 15.71
C GLN A 31 -17.82 -15.07 16.61
N THR A 32 -17.81 -13.82 17.05
CA THR A 32 -16.81 -13.31 18.01
C THR A 32 -16.88 -14.05 19.33
N ASP A 33 -18.08 -14.25 19.88
CA ASP A 33 -18.30 -14.98 21.15
C ASP A 33 -17.85 -16.45 21.03
N SER A 34 -18.10 -17.10 19.87
CA SER A 34 -17.64 -18.45 19.62
C SER A 34 -16.11 -18.55 19.66
N LEU A 35 -15.39 -17.63 19.00
CA LEU A 35 -13.92 -17.62 18.97
C LEU A 35 -13.34 -17.32 20.37
N LEU A 36 -13.91 -16.36 21.12
CA LEU A 36 -13.49 -16.07 22.48
C LEU A 36 -13.68 -17.28 23.42
N THR A 37 -14.72 -18.09 23.20
CA THR A 37 -14.95 -19.32 23.97
C THR A 37 -13.95 -20.42 23.65
N LEU A 38 -13.34 -20.41 22.45
CA LEU A 38 -12.34 -21.39 22.03
C LEU A 38 -10.95 -21.09 22.62
N LEU A 39 -10.58 -19.81 22.80
CA LEU A 39 -9.24 -19.42 23.26
C LEU A 39 -8.76 -20.19 24.51
N PRO A 40 -9.52 -20.25 25.63
CA PRO A 40 -9.06 -20.96 26.84
C PRO A 40 -8.99 -22.49 26.65
N LYS A 41 -9.62 -23.02 25.60
CA LYS A 41 -9.64 -24.45 25.30
C LYS A 41 -8.56 -24.85 24.30
N THR A 42 -7.81 -23.88 23.74
CA THR A 42 -6.78 -24.07 22.73
C THR A 42 -5.43 -24.05 23.40
N PRO A 43 -4.76 -25.20 23.63
CA PRO A 43 -3.47 -25.25 24.35
C PRO A 43 -2.31 -24.78 23.48
N ASP A 44 -2.39 -24.97 22.16
CA ASP A 44 -1.32 -24.62 21.23
C ASP A 44 -1.26 -23.12 20.98
N ALA A 45 -0.04 -22.54 21.04
CA ALA A 45 0.18 -21.10 20.91
C ALA A 45 -0.07 -20.62 19.47
N ALA A 46 0.32 -21.41 18.46
CA ALA A 46 0.10 -21.05 17.07
C ALA A 46 -1.40 -21.02 16.74
N ASP A 47 -2.16 -21.97 17.27
CA ASP A 47 -3.61 -22.00 17.10
C ASP A 47 -4.30 -20.83 17.80
N ARG A 48 -3.86 -20.45 19.01
CA ARG A 48 -4.36 -19.22 19.65
C ARG A 48 -4.03 -17.99 18.84
N GLY A 49 -2.83 -17.89 18.29
CA GLY A 49 -2.44 -16.82 17.38
C GLY A 49 -3.42 -16.67 16.21
N ARG A 50 -3.81 -17.80 15.59
CA ARG A 50 -4.82 -17.81 14.50
C ARG A 50 -6.18 -17.32 14.95
N ILE A 51 -6.63 -17.73 16.14
CA ILE A 51 -7.93 -17.27 16.69
C ILE A 51 -7.86 -15.74 16.92
N TYR A 52 -6.76 -15.20 17.43
CA TYR A 52 -6.61 -13.76 17.60
C TYR A 52 -6.62 -13.01 16.25
N VAL A 53 -5.99 -13.53 15.20
CA VAL A 53 -6.08 -12.96 13.86
C VAL A 53 -7.53 -12.92 13.37
N GLN A 54 -8.30 -13.99 13.56
CA GLN A 54 -9.71 -14.02 13.17
C GLN A 54 -10.56 -13.01 13.97
N LEU A 55 -10.29 -12.84 15.26
CA LEU A 55 -10.95 -11.82 16.09
C LEU A 55 -10.61 -10.40 15.64
N ALA A 56 -9.34 -10.16 15.28
CA ALA A 56 -8.91 -8.89 14.72
C ALA A 56 -9.63 -8.56 13.42
N ASP A 57 -9.77 -9.53 12.52
CA ASP A 57 -10.47 -9.35 11.26
C ASP A 57 -11.97 -9.09 11.45
N LEU A 58 -12.59 -9.79 12.41
CA LEU A 58 -13.99 -9.55 12.76
C LEU A 58 -14.21 -8.16 13.39
N SER A 59 -13.16 -7.52 13.91
CA SER A 59 -13.22 -6.16 14.43
C SER A 59 -13.34 -5.09 13.32
N GLY A 60 -13.24 -5.49 12.07
CA GLY A 60 -13.36 -4.61 10.90
C GLY A 60 -12.29 -3.51 10.89
N ASP A 61 -12.72 -2.30 10.53
CA ASP A 61 -11.81 -1.15 10.38
C ASP A 61 -11.52 -0.41 11.69
N SER A 62 -12.12 -0.85 12.81
CA SER A 62 -11.83 -0.25 14.11
C SER A 62 -10.45 -0.68 14.60
N LEU A 63 -9.49 0.23 14.48
CA LEU A 63 -8.13 -0.01 14.97
C LEU A 63 -8.11 -0.27 16.49
N GLU A 64 -8.94 0.43 17.23
CA GLU A 64 -9.06 0.30 18.69
C GLU A 64 -9.48 -1.10 19.11
N LEU A 65 -10.31 -1.76 18.31
CA LEU A 65 -10.77 -3.13 18.55
C LEU A 65 -9.81 -4.18 17.95
N ALA A 66 -9.26 -3.93 16.76
CA ALA A 66 -8.41 -4.89 16.05
C ALA A 66 -6.98 -4.95 16.62
N ALA A 67 -6.39 -3.82 17.02
CA ALA A 67 -5.00 -3.77 17.45
C ALA A 67 -4.70 -4.67 18.66
N PRO A 68 -5.50 -4.71 19.73
CA PRO A 68 -5.24 -5.62 20.85
C PRO A 68 -5.21 -7.10 20.43
N TYR A 69 -6.04 -7.50 19.47
CA TYR A 69 -6.03 -8.85 18.96
C TYR A 69 -4.79 -9.14 18.11
N TRP A 70 -4.33 -8.18 17.29
CA TRP A 70 -3.07 -8.31 16.55
C TRP A 70 -1.86 -8.33 17.46
N GLU A 71 -1.85 -7.56 18.54
CA GLU A 71 -0.80 -7.60 19.58
C GLU A 71 -0.77 -8.98 20.27
N ALA A 72 -1.94 -9.55 20.58
CA ALA A 72 -2.06 -10.88 21.16
C ALA A 72 -1.63 -11.96 20.15
N ALA A 73 -2.00 -11.83 18.88
CA ALA A 73 -1.55 -12.72 17.82
C ALA A 73 -0.02 -12.70 17.68
N LEU A 74 0.60 -11.51 17.72
CA LEU A 74 2.06 -11.36 17.69
C LEU A 74 2.73 -12.08 18.88
N ALA A 75 2.19 -11.91 20.08
CA ALA A 75 2.72 -12.54 21.28
C ALA A 75 2.65 -14.08 21.23
N GLU A 76 1.53 -14.63 20.76
CA GLU A 76 1.37 -16.08 20.62
C GLU A 76 2.21 -16.64 19.46
N ALA A 77 2.32 -15.94 18.33
CA ALA A 77 3.19 -16.31 17.22
C ALA A 77 4.67 -16.35 17.66
N HIS A 78 5.12 -15.33 18.39
CA HIS A 78 6.49 -15.29 18.93
C HIS A 78 6.75 -16.45 19.89
N LYS A 79 5.82 -16.73 20.80
CA LYS A 79 5.90 -17.86 21.73
C LYS A 79 5.93 -19.22 21.03
N ALA A 80 5.24 -19.35 19.91
CA ALA A 80 5.23 -20.56 19.09
C ALA A 80 6.46 -20.69 18.17
N GLY A 81 7.32 -19.65 18.06
CA GLY A 81 8.38 -19.60 17.06
C GLY A 81 7.85 -19.44 15.61
N ASP A 82 6.58 -18.99 15.46
CA ASP A 82 5.96 -18.77 14.15
C ASP A 82 6.43 -17.44 13.55
N THR A 83 7.51 -17.51 12.78
CA THR A 83 8.12 -16.37 12.09
C THR A 83 7.14 -15.67 11.15
N TYR A 84 6.28 -16.43 10.46
CA TYR A 84 5.32 -15.85 9.52
C TYR A 84 4.19 -15.11 10.25
N GLY A 85 3.65 -15.69 11.30
CA GLY A 85 2.68 -15.03 12.16
C GLY A 85 3.23 -13.74 12.77
N CYS A 86 4.50 -13.75 13.20
CA CYS A 86 5.17 -12.53 13.66
C CYS A 86 5.25 -11.46 12.58
N LYS A 87 5.68 -11.81 11.36
CA LYS A 87 5.79 -10.87 10.23
C LYS A 87 4.44 -10.26 9.87
N ASP A 88 3.39 -11.07 9.81
CA ASP A 88 2.05 -10.59 9.49
C ASP A 88 1.52 -9.59 10.52
N ALA A 89 1.65 -9.94 11.79
CA ALA A 89 1.18 -9.09 12.86
C ALA A 89 1.95 -7.75 12.90
N LEU A 90 3.27 -7.80 12.72
CA LEU A 90 4.11 -6.60 12.64
C LEU A 90 3.76 -5.73 11.43
N ASP A 91 3.58 -6.32 10.25
CA ASP A 91 3.20 -5.60 9.04
C ASP A 91 1.84 -4.89 9.22
N PHE A 92 0.86 -5.60 9.78
CA PHE A 92 -0.45 -5.00 10.09
C PHE A 92 -0.32 -3.83 11.06
N LEU A 93 0.35 -4.04 12.20
CA LEU A 93 0.47 -3.02 13.25
C LEU A 93 1.21 -1.78 12.75
N VAL A 94 2.34 -1.94 12.06
CA VAL A 94 3.07 -0.81 11.47
C VAL A 94 2.20 -0.06 10.47
N ARG A 95 1.53 -0.76 9.54
CA ARG A 95 0.67 -0.12 8.54
C ARG A 95 -0.50 0.65 9.13
N LYS A 96 -1.13 0.12 10.18
CA LYS A 96 -2.30 0.75 10.79
C LYS A 96 -1.95 1.91 11.71
N PHE A 97 -0.73 1.91 12.28
CA PHE A 97 -0.30 2.99 13.16
C PHE A 97 0.55 4.06 12.45
N ALA A 98 1.05 3.81 11.25
CA ALA A 98 1.93 4.74 10.54
C ALA A 98 1.33 6.14 10.33
N ASP A 99 0.02 6.25 10.17
CA ASP A 99 -0.72 7.51 9.97
C ASP A 99 -1.51 7.99 11.20
N ARG A 100 -1.62 7.17 12.24
CA ARG A 100 -2.47 7.47 13.41
C ARG A 100 -1.67 7.68 14.71
N ASP A 101 -0.62 6.88 14.86
CA ASP A 101 0.26 6.94 16.03
C ASP A 101 1.68 6.49 15.60
N THR A 102 2.44 7.47 15.12
CA THR A 102 3.80 7.26 14.61
C THR A 102 4.72 6.62 15.65
N ARG A 103 4.57 6.98 16.94
CA ARG A 103 5.38 6.40 18.02
C ARG A 103 5.12 4.91 18.20
N ARG A 104 3.85 4.48 18.06
CA ARG A 104 3.52 3.04 18.10
C ARG A 104 4.06 2.32 16.87
N ALA A 105 3.97 2.92 15.68
CA ALA A 105 4.56 2.34 14.47
C ALA A 105 6.06 2.15 14.63
N GLU A 106 6.80 3.17 15.07
CA GLU A 106 8.25 3.10 15.34
C GLU A 106 8.58 2.02 16.39
N LYS A 107 7.76 1.90 17.45
CA LYS A 107 7.92 0.83 18.46
C LYS A 107 7.81 -0.57 17.85
N TYR A 108 6.85 -0.80 16.93
CA TYR A 108 6.73 -2.13 16.30
C TYR A 108 7.86 -2.39 15.30
N ILE A 109 8.37 -1.37 14.62
CA ILE A 109 9.56 -1.51 13.77
C ILE A 109 10.76 -1.92 14.62
N ALA A 110 11.01 -1.24 15.76
CA ALA A 110 12.08 -1.59 16.69
C ALA A 110 11.86 -2.99 17.32
N LEU A 111 10.61 -3.35 17.62
CA LEU A 111 10.27 -4.66 18.18
C LEU A 111 10.57 -5.79 17.18
N SER A 112 10.52 -5.54 15.88
CA SER A 112 10.85 -6.53 14.87
C SER A 112 12.29 -7.05 15.02
N ASP A 113 13.24 -6.22 15.44
CA ASP A 113 14.64 -6.61 15.66
C ASP A 113 14.79 -7.61 16.80
N SER A 114 13.96 -7.51 17.83
CA SER A 114 14.01 -8.41 18.99
C SER A 114 13.23 -9.72 18.77
N ILE A 115 12.12 -9.66 18.05
CA ILE A 115 11.25 -10.82 17.77
C ILE A 115 11.82 -11.66 16.61
N LEU A 116 12.41 -11.01 15.62
CA LEU A 116 12.96 -11.62 14.41
C LEU A 116 14.47 -11.30 14.29
N PRO A 117 15.32 -11.82 15.21
CA PRO A 117 16.72 -11.45 15.23
C PRO A 117 17.50 -12.03 14.04
N GLY A 118 18.54 -11.29 13.62
CA GLY A 118 19.52 -11.72 12.63
C GLY A 118 19.30 -11.12 11.24
N SER A 119 20.38 -11.18 10.43
CA SER A 119 20.42 -10.62 9.06
C SER A 119 19.33 -11.17 8.15
N ARG A 120 18.89 -12.40 8.39
CA ARG A 120 17.81 -13.07 7.64
C ARG A 120 16.49 -12.27 7.61
N HIS A 121 16.24 -11.45 8.62
CA HIS A 121 15.03 -10.66 8.75
C HIS A 121 15.25 -9.16 8.53
N ALA A 122 16.48 -8.73 8.26
CA ALA A 122 16.82 -7.33 8.04
C ALA A 122 16.02 -6.74 6.87
N LEU A 123 15.85 -7.48 5.77
CA LEU A 123 15.07 -7.02 4.62
C LEU A 123 13.58 -6.85 4.93
N PHE A 124 13.02 -7.68 5.81
CA PHE A 124 11.64 -7.49 6.27
C PHE A 124 11.51 -6.22 7.13
N ARG A 125 12.42 -5.99 8.06
CA ARG A 125 12.48 -4.75 8.84
C ARG A 125 12.60 -3.53 7.92
N SER A 126 13.50 -3.57 6.93
CA SER A 126 13.64 -2.50 5.94
C SER A 126 12.33 -2.24 5.19
N SER A 127 11.55 -3.28 4.89
CA SER A 127 10.23 -3.11 4.26
C SER A 127 9.21 -2.41 5.16
N LEU A 128 9.22 -2.70 6.46
CA LEU A 128 8.37 -2.00 7.43
C LEU A 128 8.75 -0.52 7.54
N TYR A 129 10.06 -0.25 7.62
CA TYR A 129 10.57 1.11 7.71
C TYR A 129 10.34 1.91 6.42
N ALA A 130 10.54 1.29 5.26
CA ALA A 130 10.25 1.88 3.96
C ALA A 130 8.77 2.28 3.84
N TYR A 131 7.86 1.37 4.23
CA TYR A 131 6.43 1.68 4.25
C TYR A 131 6.10 2.83 5.21
N TYR A 132 6.67 2.81 6.41
CA TYR A 132 6.48 3.86 7.41
C TYR A 132 6.92 5.22 6.86
N LEU A 133 8.12 5.32 6.30
CA LEU A 133 8.63 6.56 5.72
C LEU A 133 7.78 7.04 4.54
N TRP A 134 7.43 6.14 3.63
CA TRP A 134 6.54 6.44 2.53
C TRP A 134 5.20 7.04 3.02
N LYS A 135 4.63 6.48 4.07
CA LYS A 135 3.39 7.00 4.66
C LYS A 135 3.59 8.39 5.27
N GLN A 136 4.70 8.62 5.99
CA GLN A 136 5.03 9.93 6.53
C GLN A 136 5.24 10.99 5.44
N MET A 137 5.83 10.60 4.30
CA MET A 137 5.98 11.49 3.14
C MET A 137 4.63 11.94 2.60
N ASN A 138 3.67 11.02 2.46
CA ASN A 138 2.33 11.33 1.97
C ASN A 138 1.53 12.21 2.94
N ASP A 139 1.75 12.05 4.25
CA ASP A 139 1.09 12.84 5.29
C ASP A 139 1.79 14.19 5.54
N ASN A 140 2.78 14.56 4.70
CA ASN A 140 3.61 15.78 4.81
C ASN A 140 4.33 15.92 6.17
N SER A 141 4.69 14.82 6.80
CA SER A 141 5.52 14.81 8.01
C SER A 141 6.97 15.10 7.68
N ILE A 142 7.23 16.35 7.27
CA ILE A 142 8.54 16.83 6.77
C ILE A 142 9.66 16.53 7.78
N GLU A 143 9.39 16.68 9.07
CA GLU A 143 10.40 16.45 10.12
C GLU A 143 10.89 15.00 10.14
N THR A 144 9.98 14.02 10.12
CA THR A 144 10.35 12.59 10.15
C THR A 144 11.14 12.19 8.91
N VAL A 145 10.72 12.67 7.75
CA VAL A 145 11.39 12.39 6.47
C VAL A 145 12.78 13.05 6.44
N THR A 146 12.88 14.33 6.84
CA THR A 146 14.15 15.05 6.89
C THR A 146 15.15 14.33 7.80
N ARG A 147 14.74 13.91 8.99
CA ARG A 147 15.58 13.15 9.91
C ARG A 147 16.11 11.87 9.27
N ALA A 148 15.22 11.08 8.63
CA ALA A 148 15.62 9.84 7.96
C ALA A 148 16.62 10.10 6.82
N LEU A 149 16.43 11.17 6.04
CA LEU A 149 17.36 11.56 4.97
C LEU A 149 18.72 12.03 5.50
N GLU A 150 18.75 12.75 6.63
CA GLU A 150 19.98 13.15 7.28
C GLU A 150 20.76 11.94 7.82
N GLU A 151 20.06 10.98 8.43
CA GLU A 151 20.66 9.70 8.86
C GLU A 151 21.26 8.93 7.68
N LEU A 152 20.57 8.88 6.54
CA LEU A 152 21.08 8.25 5.32
C LEU A 152 22.32 8.94 4.78
N LYS A 153 22.33 10.28 4.72
CA LYS A 153 23.50 11.08 4.25
C LYS A 153 24.72 10.89 5.14
N GLY A 154 24.53 10.65 6.44
CA GLY A 154 25.61 10.39 7.40
C GLY A 154 26.26 9.01 7.27
N LYS A 155 25.60 8.06 6.58
CA LYS A 155 26.12 6.70 6.40
C LYS A 155 27.19 6.67 5.30
N ASN A 156 28.32 5.98 5.59
CA ASN A 156 29.34 5.69 4.57
C ASN A 156 28.93 4.41 3.83
N TYR A 157 28.48 4.55 2.57
CA TYR A 157 28.01 3.44 1.73
C TYR A 157 28.96 2.25 1.67
N ASP A 158 30.29 2.49 1.60
CA ASP A 158 31.28 1.40 1.48
C ASP A 158 31.39 0.54 2.75
N ARG A 159 30.95 1.05 3.89
CA ARG A 159 30.96 0.35 5.18
C ARG A 159 29.65 -0.36 5.51
N LEU A 160 28.62 -0.18 4.69
CA LEU A 160 27.32 -0.81 4.90
C LEU A 160 27.37 -2.31 4.58
N THR A 161 26.62 -3.11 5.33
CA THR A 161 26.35 -4.50 4.98
C THR A 161 25.58 -4.58 3.66
N PRO A 162 25.51 -5.74 3.00
CA PRO A 162 24.74 -5.89 1.78
C PRO A 162 23.25 -5.51 1.95
N GLU A 163 22.63 -5.87 3.08
CA GLU A 163 21.24 -5.54 3.41
C GLU A 163 21.04 -4.03 3.65
N GLU A 164 21.98 -3.42 4.39
CA GLU A 164 21.94 -1.97 4.61
C GLU A 164 22.16 -1.17 3.32
N ARG A 165 22.93 -1.70 2.36
CA ARG A 165 23.08 -1.07 1.04
C ARG A 165 21.78 -1.09 0.25
N ILE A 166 21.06 -2.22 0.28
CA ILE A 166 19.74 -2.33 -0.36
C ILE A 166 18.77 -1.31 0.23
N GLU A 167 18.71 -1.22 1.57
CA GLU A 167 17.90 -0.23 2.27
C GLU A 167 18.30 1.20 1.87
N TRP A 168 19.59 1.50 1.89
CA TRP A 168 20.12 2.81 1.54
C TRP A 168 19.79 3.21 0.10
N GLU A 169 19.96 2.29 -0.85
CA GLU A 169 19.63 2.51 -2.26
C GLU A 169 18.13 2.79 -2.43
N PHE A 170 17.29 1.95 -1.85
CA PHE A 170 15.83 2.12 -1.93
C PHE A 170 15.40 3.47 -1.32
N LEU A 171 15.82 3.76 -0.09
CA LEU A 171 15.45 5.01 0.60
C LEU A 171 16.03 6.26 -0.09
N THR A 172 17.19 6.16 -0.74
CA THR A 172 17.73 7.27 -1.55
C THR A 172 16.84 7.53 -2.77
N GLY A 173 16.38 6.49 -3.45
CA GLY A 173 15.42 6.62 -4.55
C GLY A 173 14.14 7.30 -4.09
N LEU A 174 13.53 6.80 -3.02
CA LEU A 174 12.33 7.35 -2.41
C LEU A 174 12.50 8.83 -2.01
N ALA A 175 13.66 9.18 -1.47
CA ALA A 175 13.98 10.56 -1.09
C ALA A 175 14.07 11.52 -2.28
N ILE A 176 14.64 11.04 -3.40
CA ILE A 176 14.73 11.84 -4.63
C ILE A 176 13.32 12.05 -5.20
N ASP A 177 12.47 11.01 -5.22
CA ASP A 177 11.09 11.12 -5.66
C ASP A 177 10.33 12.15 -4.83
N PHE A 178 10.34 11.99 -3.52
CA PHE A 178 9.70 12.92 -2.59
C PHE A 178 10.19 14.36 -2.76
N SER A 179 11.50 14.57 -2.82
CA SER A 179 12.09 15.90 -3.02
C SER A 179 11.66 16.50 -4.36
N SER A 180 11.58 15.70 -5.41
CA SER A 180 11.18 16.14 -6.74
C SER A 180 9.72 16.59 -6.77
N VAL A 181 8.83 15.87 -6.10
CA VAL A 181 7.41 16.21 -5.99
C VAL A 181 7.20 17.48 -5.13
N THR A 182 7.86 17.56 -3.97
CA THR A 182 7.67 18.68 -3.03
C THR A 182 8.26 20.00 -3.54
N THR A 183 9.33 19.93 -4.32
CA THR A 183 9.99 21.13 -4.91
C THR A 183 9.51 21.44 -6.33
N GLU A 184 8.57 20.68 -6.87
CA GLU A 184 8.10 20.76 -8.26
C GLU A 184 9.21 20.54 -9.31
N ALA A 185 10.30 19.90 -8.92
CA ALA A 185 11.43 19.59 -9.78
C ALA A 185 11.27 18.22 -10.47
N TYR A 186 10.16 18.03 -11.17
CA TYR A 186 9.77 16.76 -11.80
C TYR A 186 10.83 16.18 -12.74
N ASP A 187 11.67 17.00 -13.34
CA ASP A 187 12.79 16.55 -14.18
C ASP A 187 13.83 15.72 -13.39
N ASN A 188 13.81 15.79 -12.06
CA ASN A 188 14.69 15.01 -11.21
C ASN A 188 14.16 13.61 -10.89
N ILE A 189 12.86 13.34 -11.10
CA ILE A 189 12.23 12.03 -10.76
C ILE A 189 12.98 10.88 -11.41
N ALA A 190 13.38 11.01 -12.68
CA ALA A 190 14.15 10.01 -13.39
C ALA A 190 15.47 9.62 -12.69
N LYS A 191 16.01 10.48 -11.81
CA LYS A 191 17.23 10.20 -11.04
C LYS A 191 16.98 9.18 -9.90
N ALA A 192 15.73 9.00 -9.46
CA ALA A 192 15.37 8.03 -8.46
C ALA A 192 15.43 6.58 -9.00
N ILE A 193 15.07 6.41 -10.28
CA ILE A 193 14.96 5.09 -10.92
C ILE A 193 16.21 4.22 -10.74
N PRO A 194 17.44 4.67 -11.04
CA PRO A 194 18.64 3.84 -10.92
C PRO A 194 18.90 3.35 -9.49
N TYR A 195 18.48 4.08 -8.49
CA TYR A 195 18.64 3.67 -7.09
C TYR A 195 17.69 2.52 -6.74
N VAL A 196 16.42 2.65 -7.10
CA VAL A 196 15.43 1.58 -6.83
C VAL A 196 15.72 0.33 -7.69
N GLU A 197 16.17 0.49 -8.94
CA GLU A 197 16.59 -0.63 -9.81
C GLU A 197 17.78 -1.40 -9.20
N ARG A 198 18.81 -0.71 -8.64
CA ARG A 198 19.95 -1.36 -7.97
C ARG A 198 19.53 -2.06 -6.70
N ALA A 199 18.66 -1.44 -5.89
CA ALA A 199 18.09 -2.11 -4.72
C ALA A 199 17.39 -3.41 -5.12
N LEU A 200 16.56 -3.38 -6.16
CA LEU A 200 15.86 -4.54 -6.69
C LEU A 200 16.81 -5.62 -7.24
N GLU A 201 17.86 -5.24 -7.97
CA GLU A 201 18.87 -6.17 -8.47
C GLU A 201 19.61 -6.87 -7.33
N ASN A 202 19.98 -6.12 -6.29
CA ASN A 202 20.64 -6.67 -5.12
C ASN A 202 19.71 -7.58 -4.31
N LEU A 203 18.42 -7.24 -4.19
CA LEU A 203 17.41 -8.08 -3.54
C LEU A 203 17.29 -9.48 -4.17
N ARG A 204 17.42 -9.57 -5.50
CA ARG A 204 17.30 -10.85 -6.23
C ARG A 204 18.34 -11.90 -5.84
N LYS A 205 19.40 -11.53 -5.13
CA LYS A 205 20.43 -12.44 -4.60
C LYS A 205 19.94 -13.21 -3.36
N TYR A 206 18.86 -12.79 -2.73
CA TYR A 206 18.28 -13.39 -1.54
C TYR A 206 17.14 -14.36 -1.88
N PRO A 207 16.88 -15.36 -1.01
CA PRO A 207 15.69 -16.22 -1.15
C PRO A 207 14.41 -15.41 -1.18
N LEU A 208 13.42 -15.88 -1.93
CA LEU A 208 12.16 -15.15 -2.12
C LEU A 208 11.45 -14.82 -0.80
N GLU A 209 11.43 -15.74 0.15
CA GLU A 209 10.80 -15.59 1.46
C GLU A 209 11.43 -14.48 2.34
N GLU A 210 12.68 -14.11 2.08
CA GLU A 210 13.36 -13.05 2.80
C GLU A 210 13.13 -11.68 2.15
N ARG A 211 13.14 -11.61 0.81
CA ARG A 211 13.10 -10.36 0.05
C ARG A 211 11.70 -9.91 -0.38
N LEU A 212 10.72 -10.81 -0.38
CA LEU A 212 9.42 -10.64 -1.05
C LEU A 212 8.72 -9.32 -0.71
N HIS A 213 8.70 -8.95 0.58
CA HIS A 213 8.04 -7.71 1.02
C HIS A 213 8.71 -6.47 0.43
N LEU A 214 10.05 -6.37 0.52
CA LEU A 214 10.79 -5.21 0.01
C LEU A 214 10.83 -5.20 -1.52
N GLU A 215 10.97 -6.39 -2.16
CA GLU A 215 10.91 -6.51 -3.61
C GLU A 215 9.58 -5.99 -4.18
N LYS A 216 8.47 -6.31 -3.51
CA LYS A 216 7.15 -5.81 -3.89
C LYS A 216 7.06 -4.28 -3.77
N ILE A 217 7.61 -3.71 -2.69
CA ILE A 217 7.64 -2.25 -2.49
C ILE A 217 8.52 -1.59 -3.57
N CYS A 218 9.69 -2.16 -3.91
CA CYS A 218 10.53 -1.64 -4.98
C CYS A 218 9.83 -1.64 -6.34
N HIS A 219 9.11 -2.72 -6.69
CA HIS A 219 8.34 -2.75 -7.93
C HIS A 219 7.19 -1.74 -7.94
N ASP A 220 6.54 -1.53 -6.80
CA ASP A 220 5.48 -0.54 -6.67
C ASP A 220 6.02 0.87 -6.87
N GLU A 221 7.12 1.21 -6.22
CA GLU A 221 7.82 2.48 -6.40
C GLU A 221 8.29 2.68 -7.86
N LEU A 222 8.95 1.69 -8.46
CA LEU A 222 9.35 1.76 -9.86
C LEU A 222 8.17 1.97 -10.80
N SER A 223 7.02 1.38 -10.50
CA SER A 223 5.83 1.58 -11.34
C SER A 223 5.36 3.04 -11.30
N ASP A 224 5.43 3.70 -10.14
CA ASP A 224 5.07 5.12 -10.01
C ASP A 224 6.10 6.03 -10.70
N LEU A 225 7.39 5.78 -10.48
CA LEU A 225 8.47 6.52 -11.16
C LEU A 225 8.37 6.41 -12.69
N TYR A 226 8.12 5.20 -13.22
CA TYR A 226 7.96 5.00 -14.66
C TYR A 226 6.69 5.64 -15.20
N MET A 227 5.57 5.63 -14.45
CA MET A 227 4.36 6.35 -14.86
C MET A 227 4.61 7.86 -14.95
N LEU A 228 5.28 8.45 -13.97
CA LEU A 228 5.62 9.86 -13.96
C LEU A 228 6.57 10.24 -15.11
N CYS A 229 7.50 9.35 -15.46
CA CYS A 229 8.42 9.51 -16.60
C CYS A 229 7.78 9.10 -17.95
N LYS A 230 6.52 8.69 -17.99
CA LYS A 230 5.83 8.17 -19.18
C LYS A 230 6.55 6.97 -19.82
N ASP A 231 7.13 6.11 -19.00
CA ASP A 231 7.86 4.91 -19.42
C ASP A 231 6.93 3.68 -19.41
N LYS A 232 6.90 2.94 -20.52
CA LYS A 232 6.07 1.74 -20.68
C LYS A 232 6.39 0.61 -19.69
N ARG A 233 7.58 0.63 -19.08
CA ARG A 233 7.97 -0.33 -18.05
C ARG A 233 7.06 -0.30 -16.82
N ALA A 234 6.28 0.77 -16.63
CA ALA A 234 5.30 0.87 -15.54
C ALA A 234 4.32 -0.32 -15.52
N GLU A 235 3.80 -0.74 -16.69
CA GLU A 235 2.88 -1.89 -16.79
C GLU A 235 3.53 -3.18 -16.28
N GLU A 236 4.78 -3.42 -16.67
CA GLU A 236 5.55 -4.58 -16.23
C GLU A 236 5.73 -4.60 -14.69
N GLN A 237 6.09 -3.45 -14.10
CA GLN A 237 6.31 -3.36 -12.66
C GLN A 237 5.04 -3.66 -11.85
N ILE A 238 3.89 -3.15 -12.28
CA ILE A 238 2.60 -3.47 -11.66
C ILE A 238 2.31 -4.98 -11.81
N GLY A 239 2.62 -5.56 -12.96
CA GLY A 239 2.50 -7.01 -13.19
C GLY A 239 3.35 -7.82 -12.21
N GLN A 240 4.61 -7.42 -11.97
CA GLN A 240 5.49 -8.05 -10.98
C GLN A 240 4.92 -7.95 -9.56
N CYS A 241 4.33 -6.82 -9.18
CA CYS A 241 3.65 -6.69 -7.89
C CYS A 241 2.52 -7.72 -7.72
N ILE A 242 1.71 -7.94 -8.77
CA ILE A 242 0.64 -8.94 -8.77
C ILE A 242 1.21 -10.35 -8.61
N ASP A 243 2.26 -10.69 -9.34
CA ASP A 243 2.87 -12.03 -9.31
C ASP A 243 3.56 -12.30 -7.96
N LEU A 244 4.25 -11.32 -7.39
CA LEU A 244 4.82 -11.43 -6.05
C LEU A 244 3.73 -11.61 -4.98
N HIS A 245 2.61 -10.91 -5.13
CA HIS A 245 1.49 -11.09 -4.21
C HIS A 245 0.89 -12.51 -4.29
N ARG A 246 0.75 -13.06 -5.50
CA ARG A 246 0.32 -14.46 -5.69
C ARG A 246 1.30 -15.46 -5.09
N LYS A 247 2.61 -15.26 -5.31
CA LYS A 247 3.65 -16.10 -4.71
C LYS A 247 3.61 -16.05 -3.19
N TRP A 248 3.44 -14.86 -2.62
CA TRP A 248 3.30 -14.70 -1.17
C TRP A 248 2.12 -15.48 -0.60
N LEU A 249 0.98 -15.50 -1.28
CA LEU A 249 -0.18 -16.29 -0.89
C LEU A 249 0.09 -17.80 -0.97
N ALA A 250 0.82 -18.23 -2.01
CA ALA A 250 1.13 -19.65 -2.22
C ALA A 250 2.20 -20.19 -1.24
N MET A 251 3.03 -19.33 -0.65
CA MET A 251 4.06 -19.74 0.31
C MET A 251 3.51 -20.17 1.67
N ASP A 252 2.24 -19.86 1.94
CA ASP A 252 1.62 -20.04 3.24
C ASP A 252 0.37 -20.92 3.17
N ASP A 253 0.55 -22.13 2.63
CA ASP A 253 -0.51 -23.14 2.54
C ASP A 253 -0.89 -23.77 3.91
N ARG A 254 -0.04 -23.56 4.96
CA ARG A 254 -0.31 -24.01 6.34
C ARG A 254 -1.38 -23.18 7.05
N PHE A 255 -1.71 -22.01 6.52
CA PHE A 255 -2.68 -21.11 7.08
C PHE A 255 -3.77 -20.85 6.05
N GLU A 256 -4.90 -21.55 6.15
CA GLU A 256 -6.14 -21.02 5.59
C GLU A 256 -6.35 -19.63 6.21
N ARG A 257 -5.78 -18.61 5.58
CA ARG A 257 -6.02 -17.22 5.97
C ARG A 257 -7.17 -16.68 5.13
N PRO A 258 -8.41 -16.81 5.61
CA PRO A 258 -9.59 -16.32 4.89
C PRO A 258 -9.58 -14.80 4.71
N HIS A 259 -8.62 -14.10 5.32
CA HIS A 259 -8.67 -12.66 5.55
C HIS A 259 -7.59 -11.84 4.86
N ARG A 260 -6.67 -12.47 4.10
CA ARG A 260 -5.78 -11.69 3.23
C ARG A 260 -6.61 -11.16 2.07
N ASP A 261 -6.77 -9.86 2.04
CA ASP A 261 -7.55 -9.17 1.01
C ASP A 261 -6.87 -9.25 -0.38
N THR A 262 -6.76 -10.49 -0.87
CA THR A 262 -6.21 -10.79 -2.20
C THR A 262 -6.97 -10.06 -3.27
N THR A 263 -8.30 -10.08 -3.16
CA THR A 263 -9.20 -9.46 -4.12
C THR A 263 -9.00 -7.95 -4.14
N GLY A 264 -8.90 -7.31 -2.96
CA GLY A 264 -8.63 -5.89 -2.87
C GLY A 264 -7.26 -5.48 -3.37
N TYR A 265 -6.22 -6.29 -3.11
CA TYR A 265 -4.89 -6.02 -3.67
C TYR A 265 -4.90 -6.07 -5.20
N MET A 266 -5.46 -7.14 -5.77
CA MET A 266 -5.58 -7.31 -7.23
C MET A 266 -6.41 -6.21 -7.87
N MET A 267 -7.53 -5.85 -7.24
CA MET A 267 -8.39 -4.75 -7.66
C MET A 267 -7.61 -3.44 -7.76
N ARG A 268 -6.88 -3.05 -6.71
CA ARG A 268 -6.07 -1.83 -6.70
C ARG A 268 -4.95 -1.85 -7.75
N ALA A 269 -4.29 -2.99 -7.94
CA ALA A 269 -3.28 -3.13 -8.99
C ALA A 269 -3.87 -2.90 -10.39
N TYR A 270 -5.06 -3.46 -10.68
CA TYR A 270 -5.75 -3.19 -11.93
C TYR A 270 -6.26 -1.75 -12.03
N ALA A 271 -6.73 -1.15 -10.93
CA ALA A 271 -7.06 0.28 -10.89
C ALA A 271 -5.83 1.14 -11.26
N LYS A 272 -4.65 0.83 -10.69
CA LYS A 272 -3.39 1.50 -11.03
C LYS A 272 -3.08 1.36 -12.53
N MET A 273 -3.31 0.20 -13.14
CA MET A 273 -3.10 0.00 -14.58
C MET A 273 -4.03 0.87 -15.45
N VAL A 274 -5.20 1.27 -14.98
CA VAL A 274 -6.09 2.21 -15.70
C VAL A 274 -5.46 3.61 -15.82
N TYR A 275 -4.52 3.98 -14.95
CA TYR A 275 -3.78 5.25 -15.07
C TYR A 275 -2.74 5.24 -16.21
N LEU A 276 -2.41 4.08 -16.78
CA LEU A 276 -1.42 3.93 -17.86
C LEU A 276 -1.96 4.31 -19.25
N ARG A 277 -3.07 5.07 -19.35
CA ARG A 277 -3.79 5.36 -20.58
C ARG A 277 -2.92 5.75 -21.78
N ASP A 278 -1.86 6.54 -21.52
CA ASP A 278 -0.97 7.07 -22.54
C ASP A 278 0.17 6.08 -22.89
N LEU A 279 0.28 4.99 -22.15
CA LEU A 279 1.35 4.01 -22.23
C LEU A 279 0.91 2.64 -22.79
N ILE A 280 -0.41 2.37 -22.75
CA ILE A 280 -0.99 1.09 -23.17
C ILE A 280 -2.06 1.29 -24.26
N SER A 281 -2.43 0.23 -24.96
CA SER A 281 -3.51 0.28 -25.94
C SER A 281 -4.88 0.44 -25.27
N ARG A 282 -5.86 0.96 -26.02
CA ARG A 282 -7.24 1.12 -25.54
C ARG A 282 -7.88 -0.22 -25.14
N ASP A 283 -7.53 -1.30 -25.84
CA ASP A 283 -8.03 -2.64 -25.52
C ASP A 283 -7.51 -3.12 -24.16
N LYS A 284 -6.22 -2.95 -23.87
CA LYS A 284 -5.64 -3.24 -22.57
C LYS A 284 -6.23 -2.36 -21.46
N LEU A 285 -6.42 -1.07 -21.73
CA LEU A 285 -7.06 -0.16 -20.79
C LEU A 285 -8.46 -0.67 -20.40
N ASN A 286 -9.26 -1.07 -21.39
CA ASN A 286 -10.58 -1.64 -21.16
C ASN A 286 -10.49 -2.98 -20.40
N GLU A 287 -9.55 -3.85 -20.76
CA GLU A 287 -9.33 -5.13 -20.06
C GLU A 287 -9.06 -4.91 -18.57
N TYR A 288 -8.14 -4.01 -18.21
CA TYR A 288 -7.80 -3.71 -16.82
C TYR A 288 -8.95 -3.07 -16.06
N TYR A 289 -9.67 -2.15 -16.70
CA TYR A 289 -10.90 -1.58 -16.16
C TYR A 289 -11.91 -2.68 -15.83
N GLN A 290 -12.21 -3.60 -16.75
CA GLN A 290 -13.17 -4.70 -16.52
C GLN A 290 -12.73 -5.64 -15.40
N LYS A 291 -11.43 -5.95 -15.32
CA LYS A 291 -10.88 -6.76 -14.22
C LYS A 291 -11.06 -6.06 -12.86
N CYS A 292 -10.73 -4.78 -12.79
CA CYS A 292 -10.92 -3.99 -11.56
C CYS A 292 -12.39 -3.97 -11.13
N ILE A 293 -13.30 -3.60 -12.05
CA ILE A 293 -14.73 -3.50 -11.75
C ILE A 293 -15.33 -4.85 -11.36
N GLY A 294 -14.90 -5.94 -12.02
CA GLY A 294 -15.33 -7.31 -11.65
C GLY A 294 -14.99 -7.66 -10.21
N LEU A 295 -13.76 -7.36 -9.79
CA LEU A 295 -13.29 -7.59 -8.42
C LEU A 295 -14.00 -6.66 -7.42
N ALA A 296 -14.18 -5.38 -7.76
CA ALA A 296 -14.85 -4.41 -6.91
C ALA A 296 -16.33 -4.78 -6.68
N ARG A 297 -17.02 -5.26 -7.72
CA ARG A 297 -18.40 -5.77 -7.60
C ARG A 297 -18.49 -7.00 -6.69
N ALA A 298 -17.56 -7.94 -6.83
CA ALA A 298 -17.51 -9.13 -6.00
C ALA A 298 -17.32 -8.79 -4.50
N ARG A 299 -16.72 -7.65 -4.19
CA ARG A 299 -16.53 -7.12 -2.83
C ARG A 299 -17.65 -6.22 -2.34
N GLY A 300 -18.55 -5.76 -3.22
CA GLY A 300 -19.51 -4.71 -2.90
C GLY A 300 -18.85 -3.33 -2.70
N ASP A 301 -17.65 -3.11 -3.24
CA ASP A 301 -16.90 -1.86 -3.08
C ASP A 301 -17.36 -0.80 -4.10
N MET A 302 -18.44 -0.11 -3.74
CA MET A 302 -19.04 0.94 -4.59
C MET A 302 -18.10 2.15 -4.76
N ALA A 303 -17.27 2.46 -3.77
CA ALA A 303 -16.30 3.56 -3.86
C ALA A 303 -15.29 3.29 -4.98
N GLU A 304 -14.71 2.09 -4.99
CA GLU A 304 -13.77 1.68 -6.04
C GLU A 304 -14.42 1.58 -7.42
N ILE A 305 -15.66 1.06 -7.49
CA ILE A 305 -16.40 1.03 -8.76
C ILE A 305 -16.52 2.43 -9.35
N TYR A 306 -16.93 3.40 -8.54
CA TYR A 306 -17.16 4.75 -9.04
C TYR A 306 -15.86 5.49 -9.34
N SER A 307 -14.85 5.41 -8.48
CA SER A 307 -13.56 6.08 -8.68
C SER A 307 -12.82 5.55 -9.91
N THR A 308 -12.75 4.23 -10.07
CA THR A 308 -12.11 3.61 -11.25
C THR A 308 -12.91 3.88 -12.53
N SER A 309 -14.26 3.92 -12.46
CA SER A 309 -15.07 4.28 -13.62
C SER A 309 -14.87 5.74 -14.03
N ALA A 310 -14.83 6.66 -13.07
CA ALA A 310 -14.52 8.07 -13.34
C ALA A 310 -13.19 8.20 -14.07
N ARG A 311 -12.16 7.50 -13.59
CA ARG A 311 -10.83 7.50 -14.21
C ARG A 311 -10.86 6.91 -15.63
N TYR A 312 -11.51 5.78 -15.81
CA TYR A 312 -11.62 5.15 -17.14
C TYR A 312 -12.28 6.08 -18.15
N TYR A 313 -13.42 6.71 -17.80
CA TYR A 313 -14.11 7.63 -18.69
C TYR A 313 -13.31 8.91 -18.92
N GLN A 314 -12.59 9.42 -17.94
CA GLN A 314 -11.63 10.51 -18.14
C GLN A 314 -10.55 10.11 -19.15
N CYS A 315 -9.99 8.90 -19.03
CA CYS A 315 -8.97 8.37 -19.93
C CYS A 315 -9.48 8.16 -21.35
N THR A 316 -10.77 7.90 -21.54
CA THR A 316 -11.41 7.69 -22.86
C THR A 316 -12.02 8.97 -23.46
N GLY A 317 -11.94 10.10 -22.72
CA GLY A 317 -12.45 11.41 -23.17
C GLY A 317 -13.96 11.61 -22.99
N ASP A 318 -14.66 10.72 -22.28
CA ASP A 318 -16.07 10.86 -21.93
C ASP A 318 -16.18 11.59 -20.59
N TYR A 319 -15.94 12.89 -20.63
CA TYR A 319 -15.85 13.72 -19.43
C TYR A 319 -17.18 13.83 -18.69
N GLU A 320 -18.32 13.81 -19.39
CA GLU A 320 -19.65 13.86 -18.78
C GLU A 320 -19.88 12.64 -17.87
N ARG A 321 -19.58 11.43 -18.38
CA ARG A 321 -19.64 10.22 -17.54
C ARG A 321 -18.60 10.24 -16.42
N ALA A 322 -17.41 10.75 -16.67
CA ALA A 322 -16.39 10.87 -15.64
C ALA A 322 -16.87 11.71 -14.45
N VAL A 323 -17.48 12.90 -14.72
CA VAL A 323 -18.06 13.77 -13.68
C VAL A 323 -19.18 13.05 -12.92
N ALA A 324 -20.11 12.38 -13.61
CA ALA A 324 -21.21 11.66 -12.95
C ALA A 324 -20.70 10.57 -11.98
N TYR A 325 -19.62 9.89 -12.34
CA TYR A 325 -18.98 8.90 -11.45
C TYR A 325 -18.22 9.55 -10.30
N ILE A 326 -17.60 10.72 -10.50
CA ILE A 326 -16.97 11.49 -9.42
C ILE A 326 -18.01 11.93 -8.39
N ASP A 327 -19.16 12.44 -8.82
CA ASP A 327 -20.28 12.82 -7.93
C ASP A 327 -20.74 11.62 -7.10
N SER A 328 -20.82 10.44 -7.72
CA SER A 328 -21.15 9.21 -7.03
C SER A 328 -20.08 8.81 -5.99
N THR A 329 -18.80 8.99 -6.33
CA THR A 329 -17.68 8.75 -5.41
C THR A 329 -17.75 9.70 -4.20
N ILE A 330 -17.94 10.99 -4.44
CA ILE A 330 -18.11 12.00 -3.39
C ILE A 330 -19.27 11.64 -2.45
N THR A 331 -20.39 11.21 -3.02
CA THR A 331 -21.58 10.81 -2.26
C THR A 331 -21.29 9.63 -1.34
N VAL A 332 -20.60 8.60 -1.84
CA VAL A 332 -20.19 7.44 -1.03
C VAL A 332 -19.23 7.85 0.08
N TYR A 333 -18.22 8.68 -0.20
CA TYR A 333 -17.24 9.10 0.81
C TYR A 333 -17.90 9.97 1.89
N LYS A 334 -18.78 10.89 1.52
CA LYS A 334 -19.56 11.68 2.49
C LYS A 334 -20.44 10.81 3.38
N SER A 335 -21.13 9.81 2.81
CA SER A 335 -21.98 8.89 3.57
C SER A 335 -21.19 8.05 4.57
N LYS A 336 -19.92 7.78 4.28
CA LYS A 336 -19.00 7.03 5.13
C LYS A 336 -18.22 7.91 6.12
N GLY A 337 -18.41 9.23 6.09
CA GLY A 337 -17.67 10.17 6.93
C GLY A 337 -16.18 10.34 6.58
N ILE A 338 -15.75 9.88 5.41
CA ILE A 338 -14.36 9.94 4.93
C ILE A 338 -14.11 11.34 4.37
N LYS A 339 -13.40 12.19 5.13
CA LYS A 339 -13.15 13.59 4.74
C LYS A 339 -11.79 13.79 4.06
N ALA A 340 -10.76 13.04 4.49
CA ALA A 340 -9.37 13.24 4.04
C ALA A 340 -9.20 13.06 2.53
N ASP A 341 -10.00 12.21 1.91
CA ASP A 341 -9.86 11.84 0.50
C ASP A 341 -10.71 12.68 -0.45
N LEU A 342 -11.50 13.63 0.07
CA LEU A 342 -12.37 14.45 -0.77
C LEU A 342 -11.60 15.52 -1.55
N ALA A 343 -10.52 16.07 -1.01
CA ALA A 343 -9.78 17.14 -1.66
C ALA A 343 -9.19 16.75 -3.04
N PRO A 344 -8.51 15.60 -3.19
CA PRO A 344 -8.05 15.12 -4.49
C PRO A 344 -9.20 14.85 -5.48
N ILE A 345 -10.35 14.37 -4.97
CA ILE A 345 -11.51 14.07 -5.80
C ILE A 345 -12.13 15.36 -6.35
N TYR A 346 -12.27 16.40 -5.52
CA TYR A 346 -12.72 17.71 -5.97
C TYR A 346 -11.74 18.37 -6.96
N ALA A 347 -10.43 18.21 -6.76
CA ALA A 347 -9.43 18.69 -7.71
C ALA A 347 -9.59 18.01 -9.09
N THR A 348 -9.85 16.70 -9.10
CA THR A 348 -10.12 15.95 -10.33
C THR A 348 -11.43 16.41 -10.98
N GLN A 349 -12.47 16.65 -10.20
CA GLN A 349 -13.75 17.16 -10.68
C GLN A 349 -13.60 18.54 -11.33
N SER A 350 -12.90 19.46 -10.67
CA SER A 350 -12.62 20.79 -11.20
C SER A 350 -11.88 20.74 -12.54
N TYR A 351 -10.88 19.85 -12.64
CA TYR A 351 -10.19 19.63 -13.90
C TYR A 351 -11.11 19.14 -15.02
N LEU A 352 -12.02 18.22 -14.74
CA LEU A 352 -12.95 17.72 -15.75
C LEU A 352 -13.88 18.81 -16.25
N TYR A 353 -14.38 19.69 -15.37
CA TYR A 353 -15.18 20.84 -15.79
C TYR A 353 -14.36 21.81 -16.65
N GLU A 354 -13.08 22.01 -16.35
CA GLU A 354 -12.17 22.81 -17.16
C GLU A 354 -12.00 22.21 -18.58
N GLU A 355 -11.79 20.89 -18.69
CA GLU A 355 -11.67 20.18 -19.97
C GLU A 355 -12.97 20.24 -20.80
N MET A 356 -14.15 20.31 -20.13
CA MET A 356 -15.44 20.48 -20.76
C MET A 356 -15.73 21.94 -21.14
N GLY A 357 -14.89 22.89 -20.74
CA GLY A 357 -15.11 24.32 -20.93
C GLY A 357 -16.19 24.89 -20.01
N ASP A 358 -16.59 24.18 -18.97
CA ASP A 358 -17.57 24.62 -17.98
C ASP A 358 -16.87 25.25 -16.76
N TYR A 359 -16.63 26.55 -16.84
CA TYR A 359 -15.96 27.33 -15.78
C TYR A 359 -16.91 27.84 -14.68
N LYS A 360 -18.16 27.43 -14.66
CA LYS A 360 -19.15 27.87 -13.66
C LYS A 360 -19.39 26.85 -12.56
N ASN A 361 -19.08 25.63 -12.81
CA ASN A 361 -19.09 24.51 -11.87
C ASN A 361 -17.67 24.12 -11.49
#